data_7c6e1c08320734c4c274bd07113a1eb0
#
_entry.id   7c6e1c08320734c4c274bd07113a1eb0
#
_cell.length_a   1.000
_cell.length_b   1.000
_cell.length_c   1.000
_cell.angle_alpha   90.00
_cell.angle_beta   90.00
_cell.angle_gamma   90.00
#
_symmetry.space_group_name_H-M   'P 1'
#
loop_
_entity.id
_entity.type
_entity.pdbx_description
1 polymer ?
#
loop_
_entity_poly.entity_id
_entity_poly.type
_entity_poly.pdbx_seq_one_letter_code
_entity_poly.pdbx_strand_id
1 'polypeptide(L)'
;MRRFAGIAAVLFLLLLPLAACGGAEEKAGFDPEITLQALADAGAFSEELEELDGDTAFTLYGLGNSGLEREDLTAAKVLRSAGATCEEGAVLVFTSGDQAQTAVQALGGYVQKQIDSNRDYRPQELPKLESAVIQQRENTVLLLVAGDLEAALGVLEQ
;
A
#
# COMPACT_ATOMS: atom_id res chain seq x y z
N MET A 1 6.07 -37.84 75.45
CA MET A 1 4.79 -38.08 74.76
C MET A 1 4.50 -36.87 73.93
N ARG A 2 4.24 -37.07 72.57
CA ARG A 2 3.48 -36.16 71.76
C ARG A 2 4.26 -35.29 70.77
N ARG A 3 4.49 -35.82 69.70
CA ARG A 3 3.92 -35.66 68.34
C ARG A 3 4.00 -34.23 67.81
N PHE A 4 4.97 -34.02 66.99
CA PHE A 4 5.09 -32.85 66.12
C PHE A 4 4.44 -33.16 64.77
N ALA A 5 3.43 -32.36 64.42
CA ALA A 5 2.82 -32.37 63.12
C ALA A 5 3.57 -31.38 62.22
N GLY A 6 4.13 -31.90 61.16
CA GLY A 6 4.80 -31.07 60.14
C GLY A 6 3.72 -30.49 59.19
N ILE A 7 3.86 -29.18 58.92
CA ILE A 7 3.14 -28.48 57.88
C ILE A 7 4.08 -28.31 56.70
N ALA A 8 3.86 -29.07 55.65
CA ALA A 8 4.52 -28.91 54.37
C ALA A 8 3.82 -27.75 53.59
N ALA A 9 4.55 -26.65 53.46
CA ALA A 9 4.14 -25.56 52.62
C ALA A 9 4.45 -25.92 51.17
N VAL A 10 3.41 -26.23 50.40
CA VAL A 10 3.54 -26.40 48.93
C VAL A 10 3.58 -25.03 48.28
N LEU A 11 4.75 -24.62 47.81
CA LEU A 11 4.94 -23.42 47.01
C LEU A 11 4.44 -23.69 45.57
N PHE A 12 3.22 -23.24 45.29
CA PHE A 12 2.65 -23.35 43.95
C PHE A 12 3.22 -22.21 43.07
N LEU A 13 4.26 -22.55 42.29
CA LEU A 13 4.86 -21.63 41.33
C LEU A 13 3.89 -21.47 40.14
N LEU A 14 3.14 -20.37 40.11
CA LEU A 14 2.32 -19.99 38.96
C LEU A 14 3.25 -19.61 37.80
N LEU A 15 3.45 -20.54 36.89
CA LEU A 15 3.99 -20.27 35.55
C LEU A 15 2.91 -19.55 34.74
N LEU A 16 2.97 -18.22 34.68
CA LEU A 16 2.23 -17.43 33.70
C LEU A 16 2.80 -17.72 32.31
N PRO A 17 1.99 -18.17 31.34
CA PRO A 17 2.43 -18.18 29.96
C PRO A 17 2.56 -16.74 29.50
N LEU A 18 3.77 -16.29 29.13
CA LEU A 18 3.94 -15.13 28.28
C LEU A 18 3.25 -15.45 26.97
N ALA A 19 2.05 -14.90 26.77
CA ALA A 19 1.48 -14.77 25.44
C ALA A 19 2.43 -13.86 24.65
N ALA A 20 3.27 -14.47 23.83
CA ALA A 20 3.96 -13.76 22.77
C ALA A 20 2.87 -13.21 21.84
N CYS A 21 2.52 -11.95 21.98
CA CYS A 21 1.89 -11.20 20.91
C CYS A 21 2.85 -11.28 19.74
N GLY A 22 2.55 -12.14 18.77
CA GLY A 22 3.15 -12.08 17.45
C GLY A 22 2.76 -10.74 16.86
N GLY A 23 3.60 -9.72 17.03
CA GLY A 23 3.50 -8.50 16.25
C GLY A 23 3.66 -8.93 14.79
N ALA A 24 2.66 -8.65 13.96
CA ALA A 24 2.86 -8.67 12.52
C ALA A 24 4.07 -7.75 12.27
N GLU A 25 5.11 -8.27 11.64
CA GLU A 25 6.23 -7.43 11.21
C GLU A 25 5.64 -6.36 10.29
N GLU A 26 5.65 -5.11 10.72
CA GLU A 26 5.26 -4.00 9.85
C GLU A 26 6.26 -3.98 8.70
N LYS A 27 5.77 -4.23 7.50
CA LYS A 27 6.60 -4.17 6.30
C LYS A 27 7.10 -2.73 6.15
N ALA A 28 8.40 -2.57 5.85
CA ALA A 28 9.01 -1.28 5.56
C ALA A 28 8.26 -0.54 4.45
N GLY A 29 8.35 0.79 4.45
CA GLY A 29 7.78 1.64 3.41
C GLY A 29 8.23 1.24 2.01
N PHE A 30 7.41 1.56 1.02
CA PHE A 30 7.75 1.31 -0.38
C PHE A 30 8.88 2.25 -0.84
N ASP A 31 9.91 1.69 -1.46
CA ASP A 31 10.88 2.50 -2.23
C ASP A 31 10.32 2.76 -3.63
N PRO A 32 10.19 4.03 -4.07
CA PRO A 32 9.58 4.37 -5.36
C PRO A 32 10.27 3.72 -6.56
N GLU A 33 11.59 3.72 -6.61
CA GLU A 33 12.35 3.17 -7.72
C GLU A 33 12.34 1.65 -7.71
N ILE A 34 12.70 1.07 -6.57
CA ILE A 34 12.83 -0.38 -6.43
C ILE A 34 11.49 -1.07 -6.62
N THR A 35 10.42 -0.53 -6.03
CA THR A 35 9.09 -1.15 -6.10
C THR A 35 8.54 -1.14 -7.53
N LEU A 36 8.58 0.02 -8.21
CA LEU A 36 8.02 0.10 -9.57
C LEU A 36 8.88 -0.65 -10.59
N GLN A 37 10.20 -0.68 -10.42
CA GLN A 37 11.07 -1.48 -11.27
C GLN A 37 10.78 -2.98 -11.08
N ALA A 38 10.63 -3.45 -9.85
CA ALA A 38 10.32 -4.86 -9.58
C ALA A 38 8.96 -5.28 -10.17
N LEU A 39 7.94 -4.40 -10.11
CA LEU A 39 6.64 -4.64 -10.73
C LEU A 39 6.76 -4.72 -12.26
N ALA A 40 7.52 -3.82 -12.88
CA ALA A 40 7.75 -3.85 -14.32
C ALA A 40 8.51 -5.11 -14.75
N ASP A 41 9.58 -5.48 -14.04
CA ASP A 41 10.40 -6.67 -14.32
C ASP A 41 9.60 -7.97 -14.14
N ALA A 42 8.63 -8.00 -13.22
CA ALA A 42 7.73 -9.12 -13.02
C ALA A 42 6.64 -9.23 -14.10
N GLY A 43 6.51 -8.24 -14.99
CA GLY A 43 5.49 -8.23 -16.03
C GLY A 43 4.11 -7.80 -15.55
N ALA A 44 4.04 -7.01 -14.47
CA ALA A 44 2.78 -6.48 -13.95
C ALA A 44 2.05 -5.58 -14.96
N PHE A 45 2.78 -4.98 -15.91
CA PHE A 45 2.24 -4.10 -16.95
C PHE A 45 2.33 -4.74 -18.33
N SER A 46 1.30 -4.54 -19.14
CA SER A 46 1.21 -5.11 -20.48
C SER A 46 1.88 -4.24 -21.55
N GLU A 47 2.31 -3.03 -21.18
CA GLU A 47 2.97 -2.06 -22.06
C GLU A 47 4.05 -1.29 -21.31
N GLU A 48 4.88 -0.56 -22.04
CA GLU A 48 5.80 0.42 -21.46
C GLU A 48 5.01 1.65 -21.00
N LEU A 49 5.18 2.04 -19.75
CA LEU A 49 4.49 3.16 -19.13
C LEU A 49 5.36 4.41 -19.15
N GLU A 50 4.73 5.58 -19.26
CA GLU A 50 5.40 6.87 -19.19
C GLU A 50 5.54 7.34 -17.75
N GLU A 51 6.66 7.94 -17.42
CA GLU A 51 6.93 8.53 -16.11
C GLU A 51 6.32 9.92 -15.99
N LEU A 52 5.62 10.18 -14.88
CA LEU A 52 5.11 11.49 -14.50
C LEU A 52 5.90 12.04 -13.31
N ASP A 53 6.11 13.35 -13.30
CA ASP A 53 6.73 14.06 -12.18
C ASP A 53 5.78 14.22 -10.99
N GLY A 54 6.36 14.55 -9.81
CA GLY A 54 5.60 14.66 -8.56
C GLY A 54 4.56 15.80 -8.55
N ASP A 55 4.77 16.90 -9.27
CA ASP A 55 3.80 18.01 -9.34
C ASP A 55 2.59 17.60 -10.17
N THR A 56 2.85 16.92 -11.28
CA THR A 56 1.81 16.32 -12.11
C THR A 56 1.01 15.28 -11.32
N ALA A 57 1.70 14.40 -10.58
CA ALA A 57 1.08 13.38 -9.73
C ALA A 57 0.20 14.01 -8.63
N PHE A 58 0.70 15.05 -7.93
CA PHE A 58 -0.05 15.75 -6.89
C PHE A 58 -1.38 16.31 -7.42
N THR A 59 -1.33 16.91 -8.61
CA THR A 59 -2.53 17.45 -9.28
C THR A 59 -3.45 16.35 -9.78
N LEU A 60 -2.91 15.34 -10.46
CA LEU A 60 -3.66 14.23 -11.05
C LEU A 60 -4.50 13.48 -10.00
N TYR A 61 -3.89 13.18 -8.86
CA TYR A 61 -4.56 12.45 -7.78
C TYR A 61 -5.46 13.32 -6.91
N GLY A 62 -5.45 14.65 -7.15
CA GLY A 62 -6.28 15.59 -6.40
C GLY A 62 -5.89 15.67 -4.92
N LEU A 63 -4.62 15.50 -4.60
CA LEU A 63 -4.12 15.46 -3.22
C LEU A 63 -4.44 16.75 -2.47
N GLY A 64 -4.28 17.90 -3.12
CA GLY A 64 -4.64 19.21 -2.55
C GLY A 64 -6.13 19.34 -2.20
N ASN A 65 -7.02 18.70 -2.94
CA ASN A 65 -8.46 18.70 -2.63
C ASN A 65 -8.80 17.89 -1.36
N SER A 66 -7.88 17.05 -0.93
CA SER A 66 -8.02 16.23 0.28
C SER A 66 -7.36 16.87 1.51
N GLY A 67 -6.85 18.11 1.37
CA GLY A 67 -6.23 18.88 2.43
C GLY A 67 -4.73 18.64 2.60
N LEU A 68 -4.08 18.00 1.63
CA LEU A 68 -2.62 17.88 1.59
C LEU A 68 -2.00 19.10 0.93
N GLU A 69 -0.87 19.55 1.46
CA GLU A 69 -0.04 20.56 0.82
C GLU A 69 0.98 19.87 -0.10
N ARG A 70 1.49 20.62 -1.10
CA ARG A 70 2.47 20.05 -2.05
C ARG A 70 3.74 19.56 -1.35
N GLU A 71 4.16 20.26 -0.31
CA GLU A 71 5.32 19.98 0.53
C GLU A 71 5.16 18.71 1.37
N ASP A 72 3.96 18.22 1.56
CA ASP A 72 3.69 16.95 2.25
C ASP A 72 4.16 15.75 1.43
N LEU A 73 4.15 15.88 0.09
CA LEU A 73 4.66 14.87 -0.83
C LEU A 73 6.16 15.08 -1.04
N THR A 74 6.98 14.29 -0.34
CA THR A 74 8.45 14.42 -0.32
C THR A 74 9.14 13.71 -1.48
N ALA A 75 8.55 12.63 -1.97
CA ALA A 75 9.00 11.93 -3.18
C ALA A 75 7.81 11.25 -3.87
N ALA A 76 7.91 11.11 -5.18
CA ALA A 76 6.94 10.37 -5.98
C ALA A 76 7.62 9.77 -7.20
N LYS A 77 7.25 8.54 -7.53
CA LYS A 77 7.47 7.97 -8.86
C LYS A 77 6.15 7.43 -9.36
N VAL A 78 5.77 7.83 -10.56
CA VAL A 78 4.51 7.43 -11.19
C VAL A 78 4.81 6.97 -12.60
N LEU A 79 4.39 5.77 -12.92
CA LEU A 79 4.40 5.20 -14.25
C LEU A 79 2.95 5.03 -14.70
N ARG A 80 2.59 5.55 -15.85
CA ARG A 80 1.21 5.54 -16.34
C ARG A 80 1.15 5.31 -17.84
N SER A 81 0.10 4.59 -18.29
CA SER A 81 -0.17 4.42 -19.71
C SER A 81 -0.37 5.78 -20.40
N ALA A 82 0.24 5.92 -21.58
CA ALA A 82 0.02 7.08 -22.46
C ALA A 82 -1.40 7.15 -23.05
N GLY A 83 -2.26 6.20 -22.70
CA GLY A 83 -3.67 6.17 -23.08
C GLY A 83 -4.13 4.89 -23.79
N ALA A 84 -3.25 3.93 -24.04
CA ALA A 84 -3.64 2.64 -24.63
C ALA A 84 -4.44 1.80 -23.63
N THR A 85 -4.01 1.81 -22.37
CA THR A 85 -4.67 1.10 -21.25
C THR A 85 -5.00 2.06 -20.11
N CYS A 86 -5.50 1.52 -18.97
CA CYS A 86 -5.61 2.24 -17.70
C CYS A 86 -4.53 1.81 -16.70
N GLU A 87 -3.49 1.12 -17.18
CA GLU A 87 -2.42 0.62 -16.32
C GLU A 87 -1.60 1.76 -15.73
N GLU A 88 -1.31 1.62 -14.44
CA GLU A 88 -0.65 2.66 -13.67
C GLU A 88 0.03 2.05 -12.43
N GLY A 89 1.24 2.49 -12.14
CA GLY A 89 1.96 2.20 -10.90
C GLY A 89 2.46 3.50 -10.30
N ALA A 90 2.15 3.76 -9.04
CA ALA A 90 2.62 4.95 -8.34
C ALA A 90 3.08 4.60 -6.93
N VAL A 91 4.24 5.11 -6.53
CA VAL A 91 4.68 5.13 -5.13
C VAL A 91 4.87 6.58 -4.71
N LEU A 92 4.11 6.97 -3.70
CA LEU A 92 4.09 8.31 -3.13
C LEU A 92 4.66 8.25 -1.71
N VAL A 93 5.57 9.16 -1.38
CA VAL A 93 6.22 9.26 -0.06
C VAL A 93 5.82 10.57 0.58
N PHE A 94 5.29 10.52 1.79
CA PHE A 94 4.81 11.67 2.54
C PHE A 94 5.70 11.99 3.74
N THR A 95 5.50 13.16 4.33
CA THR A 95 6.22 13.56 5.55
C THR A 95 5.75 12.79 6.78
N SER A 96 4.55 12.19 6.76
CA SER A 96 4.00 11.38 7.86
C SER A 96 3.03 10.28 7.38
N GLY A 97 2.78 9.31 8.27
CA GLY A 97 1.79 8.25 8.03
C GLY A 97 0.36 8.78 7.96
N ASP A 98 0.02 9.86 8.67
CA ASP A 98 -1.32 10.46 8.64
C ASP A 98 -1.60 11.10 7.26
N GLN A 99 -0.60 11.74 6.66
CA GLN A 99 -0.70 12.27 5.30
C GLN A 99 -0.81 11.15 4.27
N ALA A 100 -0.04 10.07 4.45
CA ALA A 100 -0.16 8.87 3.62
C ALA A 100 -1.58 8.27 3.72
N GLN A 101 -2.18 8.21 4.92
CA GLN A 101 -3.56 7.75 5.10
C GLN A 101 -4.58 8.66 4.40
N THR A 102 -4.35 9.97 4.41
CA THR A 102 -5.18 10.93 3.66
C THR A 102 -5.06 10.70 2.15
N ALA A 103 -3.85 10.43 1.67
CA ALA A 103 -3.60 10.12 0.26
C ALA A 103 -4.28 8.81 -0.19
N VAL A 104 -4.37 7.78 0.66
CA VAL A 104 -5.12 6.54 0.36
C VAL A 104 -6.57 6.86 -0.01
N GLN A 105 -7.22 7.77 0.71
CA GLN A 105 -8.61 8.17 0.42
C GLN A 105 -8.71 8.96 -0.89
N ALA A 106 -7.75 9.87 -1.15
CA ALA A 106 -7.71 10.62 -2.40
C ALA A 106 -7.54 9.69 -3.60
N LEU A 107 -6.62 8.72 -3.51
CA LEU A 107 -6.37 7.72 -4.54
C LEU A 107 -7.60 6.81 -4.78
N GLY A 108 -8.32 6.44 -3.73
CA GLY A 108 -9.58 5.72 -3.86
C GLY A 108 -10.61 6.52 -4.68
N GLY A 109 -10.74 7.81 -4.40
CA GLY A 109 -11.59 8.73 -5.18
C GLY A 109 -11.12 8.89 -6.63
N TYR A 110 -9.81 8.92 -6.86
CA TYR A 110 -9.24 8.95 -8.20
C TYR A 110 -9.58 7.68 -9.00
N VAL A 111 -9.34 6.48 -8.42
CA VAL A 111 -9.67 5.21 -9.08
C VAL A 111 -11.17 5.13 -9.41
N GLN A 112 -12.04 5.55 -8.49
CA GLN A 112 -13.48 5.57 -8.75
C GLN A 112 -13.84 6.46 -9.93
N LYS A 113 -13.23 7.65 -10.06
CA LYS A 113 -13.41 8.52 -11.22
C LYS A 113 -12.93 7.87 -12.52
N GLN A 114 -11.81 7.11 -12.47
CA GLN A 114 -11.33 6.35 -13.62
C GLN A 114 -12.33 5.26 -14.04
N ILE A 115 -12.90 4.52 -13.08
CA ILE A 115 -13.95 3.53 -13.34
C ILE A 115 -15.15 4.19 -14.02
N ASP A 116 -15.68 5.28 -13.45
CA ASP A 116 -16.86 5.97 -13.98
C ASP A 116 -16.63 6.53 -15.40
N SER A 117 -15.43 7.10 -15.64
CA SER A 117 -15.08 7.66 -16.95
C SER A 117 -14.86 6.60 -18.02
N ASN A 118 -14.43 5.39 -17.63
CA ASN A 118 -14.15 4.32 -18.59
C ASN A 118 -15.33 3.36 -18.81
N ARG A 119 -16.39 3.46 -18.01
CA ARG A 119 -17.53 2.53 -18.04
C ARG A 119 -18.14 2.38 -19.44
N ASP A 120 -18.33 3.48 -20.15
CA ASP A 120 -18.92 3.49 -21.49
C ASP A 120 -17.87 3.60 -22.60
N TYR A 121 -16.69 4.13 -22.26
CA TYR A 121 -15.67 4.44 -23.25
C TYR A 121 -14.67 3.30 -23.48
N ARG A 122 -14.22 2.64 -22.39
CA ARG A 122 -13.26 1.52 -22.42
C ARG A 122 -13.66 0.43 -21.41
N PRO A 123 -14.82 -0.23 -21.62
CA PRO A 123 -15.31 -1.21 -20.65
C PRO A 123 -14.36 -2.40 -20.43
N GLN A 124 -13.47 -2.69 -21.38
CA GLN A 124 -12.46 -3.75 -21.25
C GLN A 124 -11.37 -3.42 -20.18
N GLU A 125 -11.21 -2.15 -19.81
CA GLU A 125 -10.26 -1.73 -18.78
C GLU A 125 -10.85 -1.78 -17.35
N LEU A 126 -12.18 -1.89 -17.23
CA LEU A 126 -12.85 -1.90 -15.91
C LEU A 126 -12.33 -2.98 -14.98
N PRO A 127 -12.10 -4.24 -15.42
CA PRO A 127 -11.59 -5.26 -14.50
C PRO A 127 -10.24 -4.90 -13.86
N LYS A 128 -9.35 -4.21 -14.59
CA LYS A 128 -8.08 -3.73 -14.05
C LYS A 128 -8.28 -2.64 -12.99
N LEU A 129 -9.16 -1.67 -13.29
CA LEU A 129 -9.48 -0.58 -12.38
C LEU A 129 -10.22 -1.06 -11.12
N GLU A 130 -11.16 -1.99 -11.27
CA GLU A 130 -11.93 -2.57 -10.16
C GLU A 130 -11.06 -3.43 -9.23
N SER A 131 -9.95 -3.97 -9.75
CA SER A 131 -8.95 -4.71 -8.99
C SER A 131 -7.72 -3.88 -8.60
N ALA A 132 -7.81 -2.55 -8.69
CA ALA A 132 -6.72 -1.66 -8.29
C ALA A 132 -6.30 -1.90 -6.83
N VAL A 133 -4.98 -1.90 -6.60
CA VAL A 133 -4.40 -2.03 -5.27
C VAL A 133 -3.98 -0.66 -4.77
N ILE A 134 -4.47 -0.25 -3.60
CA ILE A 134 -4.00 0.92 -2.86
C ILE A 134 -3.53 0.42 -1.50
N GLN A 135 -2.24 0.54 -1.25
CA GLN A 135 -1.64 0.02 -0.03
C GLN A 135 -0.74 1.06 0.62
N GLN A 136 -0.98 1.31 1.90
CA GLN A 136 -0.08 2.11 2.72
C GLN A 136 0.92 1.21 3.46
N ARG A 137 2.18 1.64 3.52
CA ARG A 137 3.20 1.14 4.43
C ARG A 137 3.93 2.35 5.03
N GLU A 138 3.92 2.49 6.35
CA GLU A 138 4.49 3.66 7.02
C GLU A 138 3.96 4.99 6.45
N ASN A 139 4.86 5.83 5.94
CA ASN A 139 4.53 7.11 5.29
C ASN A 139 4.50 7.03 3.76
N THR A 140 4.41 5.83 3.19
CA THR A 140 4.36 5.60 1.76
C THR A 140 3.05 4.99 1.32
N VAL A 141 2.61 5.30 0.10
CA VAL A 141 1.41 4.73 -0.51
C VAL A 141 1.74 4.22 -1.91
N LEU A 142 1.38 2.97 -2.17
CA LEU A 142 1.36 2.38 -3.50
C LEU A 142 -0.06 2.47 -4.06
N LEU A 143 -0.18 2.96 -5.30
CA LEU A 143 -1.33 2.73 -6.19
C LEU A 143 -0.87 1.84 -7.34
N LEU A 144 -1.65 0.81 -7.66
CA LEU A 144 -1.35 -0.10 -8.76
C LEU A 144 -2.63 -0.48 -9.50
N VAL A 145 -2.64 -0.25 -10.80
CA VAL A 145 -3.60 -0.79 -11.78
C VAL A 145 -2.81 -1.67 -12.73
N ALA A 146 -2.79 -2.97 -12.48
CA ALA A 146 -1.96 -3.92 -13.19
C ALA A 146 -2.66 -4.55 -14.40
N GLY A 147 -1.88 -4.86 -15.44
CA GLY A 147 -2.30 -5.74 -16.53
C GLY A 147 -2.31 -7.21 -16.09
N ASP A 148 -1.31 -7.60 -15.27
CA ASP A 148 -1.22 -8.90 -14.61
C ASP A 148 -1.15 -8.71 -13.09
N LEU A 149 -2.30 -8.86 -12.43
CA LEU A 149 -2.40 -8.67 -10.99
C LEU A 149 -1.68 -9.78 -10.21
N GLU A 150 -1.66 -11.02 -10.72
CA GLU A 150 -1.00 -12.14 -10.04
C GLU A 150 0.51 -11.92 -9.98
N ALA A 151 1.12 -11.54 -11.10
CA ALA A 151 2.52 -11.16 -11.17
C ALA A 151 2.85 -10.00 -10.21
N ALA A 152 1.97 -8.98 -10.16
CA ALA A 152 2.13 -7.84 -9.27
C ALA A 152 2.07 -8.22 -7.78
N LEU A 153 1.09 -9.02 -7.38
CA LEU A 153 0.94 -9.47 -5.99
C LEU A 153 2.14 -10.31 -5.53
N GLY A 154 2.71 -11.13 -6.42
CA GLY A 154 3.93 -11.90 -6.13
C GLY A 154 5.13 -11.02 -5.77
N VAL A 155 5.20 -9.78 -6.25
CA VAL A 155 6.22 -8.78 -5.85
C VAL A 155 5.89 -8.16 -4.49
N LEU A 156 4.62 -7.81 -4.25
CA LEU A 156 4.20 -7.09 -3.06
C LEU A 156 4.17 -7.96 -1.79
N GLU A 157 4.11 -9.27 -1.93
CA GLU A 157 4.10 -10.22 -0.81
C GLU A 157 5.50 -10.51 -0.23
N GLN A 158 6.56 -10.19 -0.97
CA GLN A 158 7.95 -10.34 -0.55
C GLN A 158 8.34 -9.21 0.42
#